data_5a8b46c7ff4492cbc34c8f394126e2da
#
_entry.id   5a8b46c7ff4492cbc34c8f394126e2da
#
_cell.length_a   1.000
_cell.length_b   1.000
_cell.length_c   1.000
_cell.angle_alpha   90.00
_cell.angle_beta   90.00
_cell.angle_gamma   90.00
#
_symmetry.space_group_name_H-M   'P 1'
#
loop_
_entity.id
_entity.type
_entity.pdbx_description
1 polymer ?
#
loop_
_entity_poly.entity_id
_entity_poly.type
_entity_poly.pdbx_seq_one_letter_code
_entity_poly.pdbx_strand_id
1 'polypeptide(L)'
;MIIIDIDIDIMAESSEVFEIKNIDGLEYLSTIPDGSVDLILTDPPYIISKETGMNAHYNKIKHNEENNIEFVKTEEEWEKYKTENSILNDDKKDNYMKYGTIYGKKYCVKTDYGIWDSEFNMEMLEKFICEYYKKLKNGGTIIIFFDLWKISFLKELMEKYKFKQIRFIEWIKTNPQPLNSGVNYLTNCREIALLGIKGAKPTFNSKYDNGIYMFPLQGGKNRFHPTQKSLSLFEELIKKHSKENDVVLDTFLGGGTTAVACKNTGRKFKGCEISTEYFEKIMKLFA
;
A
#
# COMPACT_ATOMS: atom_id res chain seq x y z
N MET A 1 34.73 -7.47 9.35
CA MET A 1 33.42 -6.99 8.84
C MET A 1 33.50 -7.08 7.32
N ILE A 2 33.01 -8.18 6.79
CA ILE A 2 33.08 -8.47 5.35
C ILE A 2 31.76 -7.98 4.76
N ILE A 3 31.86 -6.91 3.96
CA ILE A 3 30.76 -6.45 3.12
C ILE A 3 30.69 -7.47 1.98
N ILE A 4 29.66 -8.27 1.97
CA ILE A 4 29.36 -9.14 0.83
C ILE A 4 28.52 -8.29 -0.11
N ASP A 5 29.18 -7.65 -1.09
CA ASP A 5 28.52 -7.20 -2.31
C ASP A 5 28.06 -8.45 -3.06
N ILE A 6 26.78 -8.78 -2.89
CA ILE A 6 26.15 -9.78 -3.76
C ILE A 6 25.63 -9.04 -4.98
N ASP A 7 26.54 -8.70 -5.90
CA ASP A 7 26.20 -8.49 -7.29
C ASP A 7 25.84 -9.86 -7.89
N ILE A 8 24.57 -10.22 -7.83
CA ILE A 8 24.09 -11.36 -8.60
C ILE A 8 23.75 -10.86 -9.99
N ASP A 9 24.76 -10.84 -10.84
CA ASP A 9 24.59 -10.86 -12.29
C ASP A 9 23.95 -12.21 -12.68
N ILE A 10 22.62 -12.23 -12.71
CA ILE A 10 21.89 -13.37 -13.28
C ILE A 10 21.51 -13.03 -14.71
N MET A 11 22.32 -13.63 -15.63
CA MET A 11 22.02 -13.94 -17.01
C MET A 11 21.88 -12.80 -18.00
N ALA A 12 22.95 -12.52 -18.67
CA ALA A 12 22.98 -11.87 -19.98
C ALA A 12 22.46 -12.84 -21.04
N GLU A 13 21.18 -12.66 -21.40
CA GLU A 13 20.67 -12.86 -22.78
C GLU A 13 19.24 -12.31 -22.84
N SER A 14 19.06 -11.24 -23.59
CA SER A 14 17.94 -10.31 -23.75
C SER A 14 17.96 -9.15 -22.75
N SER A 15 17.98 -7.94 -23.27
CA SER A 15 18.09 -6.66 -22.56
C SER A 15 16.86 -6.29 -21.72
N GLU A 16 16.44 -7.14 -20.82
CA GLU A 16 15.33 -6.86 -19.91
C GLU A 16 15.86 -6.20 -18.65
N VAL A 17 15.64 -4.88 -18.53
CA VAL A 17 15.91 -4.19 -17.28
C VAL A 17 14.82 -4.60 -16.27
N PHE A 18 15.13 -5.55 -15.42
CA PHE A 18 14.31 -5.93 -14.27
C PHE A 18 15.14 -5.71 -13.01
N GLU A 19 14.91 -4.58 -12.34
CA GLU A 19 15.76 -4.11 -11.25
C GLU A 19 14.92 -3.87 -10.00
N ILE A 20 15.32 -4.49 -8.88
CA ILE A 20 14.77 -4.24 -7.55
C ILE A 20 15.93 -3.96 -6.60
N LYS A 21 15.87 -2.83 -5.86
CA LYS A 21 16.91 -2.44 -4.90
C LYS A 21 16.37 -2.29 -3.49
N ASN A 22 17.20 -2.62 -2.50
CA ASN A 22 16.90 -2.33 -1.10
C ASN A 22 17.50 -0.96 -0.74
N ILE A 23 16.73 0.11 -0.96
CA ILE A 23 17.20 1.49 -0.84
C ILE A 23 16.01 2.44 -0.63
N ASP A 24 16.27 3.63 -0.10
CA ASP A 24 15.26 4.71 -0.02
C ASP A 24 14.76 5.13 -1.42
N GLY A 25 13.46 5.44 -1.52
CA GLY A 25 12.82 5.76 -2.80
C GLY A 25 13.35 7.04 -3.46
N LEU A 26 13.65 8.10 -2.71
CA LEU A 26 14.21 9.34 -3.27
C LEU A 26 15.66 9.15 -3.70
N GLU A 27 16.43 8.39 -2.93
CA GLU A 27 17.78 8.00 -3.28
C GLU A 27 17.79 7.17 -4.56
N TYR A 28 16.89 6.18 -4.67
CA TYR A 28 16.75 5.38 -5.88
C TYR A 28 16.35 6.24 -7.09
N LEU A 29 15.40 7.16 -6.94
CA LEU A 29 15.00 8.07 -8.00
C LEU A 29 16.18 8.91 -8.53
N SER A 30 17.14 9.27 -7.69
CA SER A 30 18.33 10.02 -8.11
C SER A 30 19.20 9.24 -9.12
N THR A 31 19.12 7.92 -9.11
CA THR A 31 19.89 7.03 -10.03
C THR A 31 19.18 6.80 -11.37
N ILE A 32 17.91 7.13 -11.46
CA ILE A 32 17.09 6.91 -12.67
C ILE A 32 17.22 8.10 -13.61
N PRO A 33 17.53 7.91 -14.89
CA PRO A 33 17.60 8.98 -15.86
C PRO A 33 16.26 9.68 -16.06
N ASP A 34 16.28 10.99 -16.25
CA ASP A 34 15.08 11.77 -16.58
C ASP A 34 14.50 11.32 -17.93
N GLY A 35 13.16 11.29 -18.01
CA GLY A 35 12.47 10.90 -19.23
C GLY A 35 12.70 9.45 -19.67
N SER A 36 12.98 8.53 -18.75
CA SER A 36 13.26 7.11 -19.04
C SER A 36 12.12 6.14 -18.70
N VAL A 37 11.11 6.59 -17.96
CA VAL A 37 10.01 5.76 -17.43
C VAL A 37 8.74 5.99 -18.23
N ASP A 38 8.05 4.91 -18.59
CA ASP A 38 6.80 4.96 -19.36
C ASP A 38 5.57 5.01 -18.45
N LEU A 39 5.59 4.23 -17.36
CA LEU A 39 4.52 4.16 -16.38
C LEU A 39 5.08 4.18 -14.96
N ILE A 40 4.52 5.01 -14.09
CA ILE A 40 4.69 4.91 -12.65
C ILE A 40 3.39 4.36 -12.07
N LEU A 41 3.48 3.24 -11.35
CA LEU A 41 2.35 2.63 -10.65
C LEU A 41 2.81 2.32 -9.24
N THR A 42 2.31 3.07 -8.25
CA THR A 42 2.86 3.06 -6.90
C THR A 42 1.81 3.31 -5.82
N ASP A 43 2.11 2.86 -4.61
CA ASP A 43 1.25 2.94 -3.43
C ASP A 43 2.07 3.42 -2.22
N PRO A 44 2.35 4.73 -2.12
CA PRO A 44 3.11 5.29 -1.01
C PRO A 44 2.37 5.14 0.32
N PRO A 45 3.06 5.22 1.46
CA PRO A 45 2.43 5.25 2.76
C PRO A 45 1.34 6.33 2.82
N TYR A 46 0.17 5.94 3.32
CA TYR A 46 -0.91 6.91 3.52
C TYR A 46 -0.56 7.77 4.72
N ILE A 47 -0.62 9.08 4.56
CA ILE A 47 -0.38 10.04 5.63
C ILE A 47 -1.58 9.99 6.57
N ILE A 48 -1.72 8.88 7.30
CA ILE A 48 -2.79 8.68 8.25
C ILE A 48 -2.42 9.46 9.51
N SER A 49 -3.35 10.28 10.02
CA SER A 49 -3.18 10.88 11.34
C SER A 49 -2.91 9.77 12.36
N LYS A 50 -1.89 9.93 13.22
CA LYS A 50 -1.37 8.93 14.18
C LYS A 50 -2.42 8.34 15.15
N GLU A 51 -3.64 8.85 15.15
CA GLU A 51 -4.75 8.44 16.01
C GLU A 51 -5.76 7.54 15.28
N THR A 52 -5.35 6.33 14.89
CA THR A 52 -6.35 5.31 14.63
C THR A 52 -6.83 4.74 15.98
N GLY A 53 -8.13 4.59 16.17
CA GLY A 53 -8.69 4.03 17.41
C GLY A 53 -8.10 2.67 17.81
N MET A 54 -7.59 1.89 16.83
CA MET A 54 -6.90 0.61 17.07
C MET A 54 -5.53 0.79 17.71
N ASN A 55 -4.74 1.77 17.26
CA ASN A 55 -3.42 2.04 17.85
C ASN A 55 -3.57 2.66 19.24
N ALA A 56 -4.53 3.55 19.47
CA ALA A 56 -4.85 4.09 20.79
C ALA A 56 -5.26 2.95 21.74
N HIS A 57 -6.05 2.01 21.28
CA HIS A 57 -6.48 0.85 22.07
C HIS A 57 -5.31 -0.09 22.39
N TYR A 58 -4.47 -0.42 21.41
CA TYR A 58 -3.26 -1.21 21.59
C TYR A 58 -2.30 -0.53 22.62
N ASN A 59 -2.02 0.76 22.45
CA ASN A 59 -1.15 1.53 23.32
C ASN A 59 -1.70 1.57 24.75
N LYS A 60 -3.02 1.67 24.93
CA LYS A 60 -3.67 1.61 26.23
C LYS A 60 -3.46 0.24 26.91
N ILE A 61 -3.64 -0.85 26.16
CA ILE A 61 -3.43 -2.21 26.69
C ILE A 61 -1.97 -2.41 27.08
N LYS A 62 -1.03 -2.02 26.20
CA LYS A 62 0.40 -2.10 26.49
C LYS A 62 0.78 -1.28 27.74
N HIS A 63 0.30 -0.04 27.85
CA HIS A 63 0.50 0.79 29.03
C HIS A 63 -0.04 0.13 30.31
N ASN A 64 -1.21 -0.50 30.23
CA ASN A 64 -1.80 -1.19 31.36
C ASN A 64 -0.99 -2.43 31.75
N GLU A 65 -0.50 -3.21 30.78
CA GLU A 65 0.38 -4.37 31.05
C GLU A 65 1.70 -3.91 31.70
N GLU A 66 2.33 -2.82 31.23
CA GLU A 66 3.56 -2.25 31.77
C GLU A 66 3.38 -1.69 33.19
N ASN A 67 2.19 -1.24 33.54
CA ASN A 67 1.86 -0.66 34.87
C ASN A 67 1.10 -1.62 35.77
N ASN A 68 1.01 -2.91 35.40
CA ASN A 68 0.28 -3.94 36.15
C ASN A 68 -1.21 -3.59 36.42
N ILE A 69 -1.84 -2.88 35.48
CA ILE A 69 -3.28 -2.58 35.53
C ILE A 69 -4.02 -3.76 34.87
N GLU A 70 -4.73 -4.53 35.68
CA GLU A 70 -5.30 -5.80 35.25
C GLU A 70 -6.46 -5.63 34.25
N PHE A 71 -7.27 -4.57 34.41
CA PHE A 71 -8.49 -4.40 33.64
C PHE A 71 -8.53 -3.07 32.89
N VAL A 72 -8.98 -3.13 31.59
CA VAL A 72 -9.16 -1.99 30.70
C VAL A 72 -10.60 -1.47 30.79
N LYS A 73 -11.54 -2.36 31.19
CA LYS A 73 -12.98 -2.14 31.28
C LYS A 73 -13.49 -2.38 32.70
N THR A 74 -14.66 -1.79 33.02
CA THR A 74 -15.32 -1.94 34.31
C THR A 74 -16.46 -2.97 34.24
N GLU A 75 -16.90 -3.46 35.41
CA GLU A 75 -18.05 -4.34 35.54
C GLU A 75 -19.32 -3.72 34.94
N GLU A 76 -19.52 -2.41 35.16
CA GLU A 76 -20.68 -1.68 34.63
C GLU A 76 -20.67 -1.65 33.10
N GLU A 77 -19.48 -1.45 32.49
CA GLU A 77 -19.31 -1.50 31.04
C GLU A 77 -19.60 -2.90 30.48
N TRP A 78 -19.22 -3.97 31.24
CA TRP A 78 -19.52 -5.33 30.84
C TRP A 78 -21.02 -5.61 30.86
N GLU A 79 -21.72 -5.26 31.93
CA GLU A 79 -23.17 -5.49 32.03
C GLU A 79 -23.96 -4.70 30.96
N LYS A 80 -23.51 -3.48 30.67
CA LYS A 80 -24.06 -2.70 29.58
C LYS A 80 -23.82 -3.40 28.22
N TYR A 81 -22.58 -3.84 27.97
CA TYR A 81 -22.21 -4.55 26.75
C TYR A 81 -23.00 -5.85 26.58
N LYS A 82 -23.17 -6.63 27.64
CA LYS A 82 -24.01 -7.85 27.65
C LYS A 82 -25.45 -7.54 27.21
N THR A 83 -26.02 -6.52 27.78
CA THR A 83 -27.41 -6.11 27.50
C THR A 83 -27.57 -5.68 26.04
N GLU A 84 -26.66 -4.82 25.56
CA GLU A 84 -26.69 -4.30 24.18
C GLU A 84 -26.45 -5.39 23.11
N ASN A 85 -25.70 -6.43 23.44
CA ASN A 85 -25.35 -7.51 22.50
C ASN A 85 -26.08 -8.84 22.77
N SER A 86 -27.06 -8.85 23.67
CA SER A 86 -27.86 -10.04 24.02
C SER A 86 -27.00 -11.24 24.44
N ILE A 87 -25.95 -11.01 25.20
CA ILE A 87 -25.05 -12.05 25.69
C ILE A 87 -25.63 -12.64 26.99
N LEU A 88 -25.82 -13.96 27.01
CA LEU A 88 -26.53 -14.64 28.11
C LEU A 88 -25.60 -15.17 29.22
N ASN A 89 -24.29 -15.23 28.98
CA ASN A 89 -23.31 -15.78 29.92
C ASN A 89 -22.07 -14.89 30.05
N ASP A 90 -21.20 -15.22 30.98
CA ASP A 90 -19.98 -14.47 31.28
C ASP A 90 -18.69 -15.12 30.73
N ASP A 91 -18.82 -16.12 29.86
CA ASP A 91 -17.67 -16.87 29.33
C ASP A 91 -16.60 -16.01 28.68
N LYS A 92 -16.97 -14.83 28.19
CA LYS A 92 -16.09 -13.89 27.49
C LYS A 92 -15.79 -12.63 28.30
N LYS A 93 -16.26 -12.57 29.56
CA LYS A 93 -16.09 -11.43 30.46
C LYS A 93 -14.62 -11.08 30.65
N ASP A 94 -13.78 -12.05 30.98
CA ASP A 94 -12.35 -11.84 31.21
C ASP A 94 -11.66 -11.22 30.01
N ASN A 95 -12.00 -11.68 28.79
CA ASN A 95 -11.48 -11.10 27.59
C ASN A 95 -11.93 -9.64 27.41
N TYR A 96 -13.20 -9.36 27.69
CA TYR A 96 -13.73 -8.00 27.57
C TYR A 96 -13.10 -7.06 28.60
N MET A 97 -13.00 -7.52 29.85
CA MET A 97 -12.41 -6.75 30.95
C MET A 97 -10.94 -6.41 30.68
N LYS A 98 -10.13 -7.42 30.30
CA LYS A 98 -8.70 -7.27 30.08
C LYS A 98 -8.34 -6.55 28.79
N TYR A 99 -9.08 -6.81 27.71
CA TYR A 99 -8.70 -6.38 26.36
C TYR A 99 -9.73 -5.47 25.68
N GLY A 100 -10.84 -5.14 26.35
CA GLY A 100 -11.94 -4.34 25.78
C GLY A 100 -12.66 -5.00 24.60
N THR A 101 -12.45 -6.30 24.39
CA THR A 101 -13.06 -7.11 23.34
C THR A 101 -13.30 -8.53 23.81
N ILE A 102 -14.46 -9.11 23.44
CA ILE A 102 -14.81 -10.50 23.76
C ILE A 102 -13.93 -11.54 23.02
N TYR A 103 -13.13 -11.12 22.07
CA TYR A 103 -12.30 -12.00 21.23
C TYR A 103 -10.87 -12.18 21.78
N GLY A 104 -10.49 -11.46 22.84
CA GLY A 104 -9.21 -11.58 23.52
C GLY A 104 -8.02 -10.89 22.83
N LYS A 105 -6.83 -11.09 23.41
CA LYS A 105 -5.59 -10.38 23.05
C LYS A 105 -5.22 -10.45 21.56
N LYS A 106 -5.55 -11.52 20.87
CA LYS A 106 -5.24 -11.70 19.43
C LYS A 106 -5.86 -10.63 18.51
N TYR A 107 -6.86 -9.91 18.98
CA TYR A 107 -7.49 -8.80 18.26
C TYR A 107 -6.98 -7.42 18.69
N CYS A 108 -6.12 -7.38 19.71
CA CYS A 108 -5.43 -6.17 20.14
C CYS A 108 -4.09 -6.08 19.40
N VAL A 109 -4.13 -5.85 18.09
CA VAL A 109 -2.96 -5.81 17.23
C VAL A 109 -2.56 -4.36 17.01
N LYS A 110 -1.29 -4.04 17.25
CA LYS A 110 -0.71 -2.81 16.73
C LYS A 110 -0.69 -2.93 15.21
N THR A 111 -1.36 -2.05 14.51
CA THR A 111 -1.16 -1.86 13.09
C THR A 111 0.17 -1.14 12.91
N ASP A 112 1.24 -1.92 12.92
CA ASP A 112 2.59 -1.41 12.66
C ASP A 112 2.83 -1.50 11.16
N TYR A 113 2.69 -0.39 10.49
CA TYR A 113 3.04 -0.27 9.07
C TYR A 113 4.54 0.00 8.88
N GLY A 114 5.33 -0.05 9.97
CA GLY A 114 6.77 0.22 9.97
C GLY A 114 7.12 1.67 10.30
N ILE A 115 8.40 1.89 10.62
CA ILE A 115 8.93 3.22 11.00
C ILE A 115 8.76 4.22 9.85
N TRP A 116 8.92 3.77 8.61
CA TRP A 116 8.77 4.58 7.39
C TRP A 116 7.38 5.19 7.20
N ASP A 117 6.30 4.53 7.67
CA ASP A 117 4.94 5.06 7.59
C ASP A 117 4.75 6.26 8.55
N SER A 118 5.48 6.27 9.65
CA SER A 118 5.40 7.35 10.65
C SER A 118 6.16 8.62 10.24
N GLU A 119 7.13 8.52 9.35
CA GLU A 119 7.97 9.63 8.88
C GLU A 119 7.50 10.21 7.55
N PHE A 120 6.70 9.44 6.77
CA PHE A 120 6.16 9.90 5.50
C PHE A 120 5.15 11.04 5.72
N ASN A 121 5.39 12.17 5.09
CA ASN A 121 4.58 13.38 5.25
C ASN A 121 4.33 14.06 3.89
N MET A 122 3.56 15.15 3.90
CA MET A 122 3.21 15.87 2.68
C MET A 122 4.42 16.47 1.95
N GLU A 123 5.47 16.88 2.66
CA GLU A 123 6.69 17.41 2.04
C GLU A 123 7.46 16.31 1.31
N MET A 124 7.51 15.11 1.91
CA MET A 124 8.11 13.95 1.24
C MET A 124 7.31 13.55 0.01
N LEU A 125 5.98 13.46 0.12
CA LEU A 125 5.12 13.19 -1.02
C LEU A 125 5.36 14.18 -2.16
N GLU A 126 5.48 15.48 -1.84
CA GLU A 126 5.77 16.51 -2.83
C GLU A 126 7.11 16.27 -3.54
N LYS A 127 8.16 15.90 -2.80
CA LYS A 127 9.47 15.55 -3.40
C LYS A 127 9.34 14.39 -4.37
N PHE A 128 8.62 13.33 -3.99
CA PHE A 128 8.35 12.20 -4.87
C PHE A 128 7.60 12.63 -6.14
N ILE A 129 6.53 13.42 -6.03
CA ILE A 129 5.76 13.90 -7.18
C ILE A 129 6.64 14.73 -8.13
N CYS A 130 7.51 15.58 -7.59
CA CYS A 130 8.49 16.34 -8.36
C CYS A 130 9.43 15.43 -9.16
N GLU A 131 10.02 14.44 -8.48
CA GLU A 131 10.94 13.51 -9.13
C GLU A 131 10.22 12.61 -10.13
N TYR A 132 9.06 12.09 -9.82
CA TYR A 132 8.25 11.28 -10.74
C TYR A 132 7.98 12.01 -12.05
N TYR A 133 7.64 13.31 -11.98
CA TYR A 133 7.43 14.09 -13.18
C TYR A 133 8.70 14.18 -14.05
N LYS A 134 9.89 14.30 -13.44
CA LYS A 134 11.16 14.32 -14.18
C LYS A 134 11.42 12.96 -14.86
N LYS A 135 11.25 11.85 -14.12
CA LYS A 135 11.58 10.50 -14.59
C LYS A 135 10.65 10.01 -15.71
N LEU A 136 9.39 10.44 -15.72
CA LEU A 136 8.45 10.08 -16.78
C LEU A 136 8.87 10.65 -18.14
N LYS A 137 8.68 9.84 -19.17
CA LYS A 137 8.71 10.28 -20.58
C LYS A 137 7.58 11.27 -20.86
N ASN A 138 7.69 12.05 -21.94
CA ASN A 138 6.54 12.78 -22.46
C ASN A 138 5.51 11.77 -23.01
N GLY A 139 4.27 11.85 -22.55
CA GLY A 139 3.25 10.82 -22.76
C GLY A 139 3.24 9.71 -21.69
N GLY A 140 4.18 9.72 -20.76
CA GLY A 140 4.20 8.78 -19.65
C GLY A 140 3.04 9.01 -18.67
N THR A 141 2.56 7.93 -18.08
CA THR A 141 1.42 7.92 -17.16
C THR A 141 1.91 7.66 -15.74
N ILE A 142 1.30 8.33 -14.78
CA ILE A 142 1.46 8.05 -13.34
C ILE A 142 0.13 7.60 -12.75
N ILE A 143 0.16 6.57 -11.92
CA ILE A 143 -0.97 6.08 -11.13
C ILE A 143 -0.48 5.95 -9.69
N ILE A 144 -1.08 6.71 -8.78
CA ILE A 144 -0.73 6.72 -7.37
C ILE A 144 -1.96 6.37 -6.55
N PHE A 145 -1.90 5.24 -5.84
CA PHE A 145 -2.89 4.94 -4.81
C PHE A 145 -2.68 5.85 -3.61
N PHE A 146 -3.75 6.32 -3.00
CA PHE A 146 -3.64 7.23 -1.87
C PHE A 146 -4.88 7.20 -0.98
N ASP A 147 -4.78 7.82 0.20
CA ASP A 147 -5.87 7.95 1.15
C ASP A 147 -7.06 8.73 0.54
N LEU A 148 -8.26 8.14 0.64
CA LEU A 148 -9.50 8.72 0.12
C LEU A 148 -9.76 10.14 0.68
N TRP A 149 -9.46 10.36 1.96
CA TRP A 149 -9.72 11.62 2.62
C TRP A 149 -8.69 12.72 2.33
N LYS A 150 -7.56 12.34 1.72
CA LYS A 150 -6.44 13.23 1.37
C LYS A 150 -6.17 13.32 -0.13
N ILE A 151 -7.02 12.73 -0.94
CA ILE A 151 -6.81 12.62 -2.38
C ILE A 151 -6.78 14.00 -3.08
N SER A 152 -7.47 15.01 -2.53
CA SER A 152 -7.44 16.38 -3.05
C SER A 152 -6.04 17.00 -2.95
N PHE A 153 -5.31 16.75 -1.86
CA PHE A 153 -3.93 17.22 -1.72
C PHE A 153 -2.99 16.59 -2.76
N LEU A 154 -3.16 15.29 -3.01
CA LEU A 154 -2.40 14.62 -4.08
C LEU A 154 -2.71 15.25 -5.44
N LYS A 155 -3.99 15.55 -5.72
CA LYS A 155 -4.40 16.22 -6.95
C LYS A 155 -3.74 17.59 -7.09
N GLU A 156 -3.75 18.41 -6.04
CA GLU A 156 -3.13 19.73 -6.04
C GLU A 156 -1.61 19.66 -6.32
N LEU A 157 -0.91 18.68 -5.72
CA LEU A 157 0.50 18.45 -6.01
C LEU A 157 0.71 18.03 -7.47
N MET A 158 -0.10 17.12 -7.99
CA MET A 158 0.00 16.71 -9.38
C MET A 158 -0.23 17.90 -10.34
N GLU A 159 -1.18 18.77 -10.05
CA GLU A 159 -1.44 20.00 -10.85
C GLU A 159 -0.26 20.99 -10.74
N LYS A 160 0.31 21.17 -9.54
CA LYS A 160 1.51 22.00 -9.31
C LYS A 160 2.68 21.57 -10.19
N TYR A 161 2.89 20.28 -10.32
CA TYR A 161 3.93 19.68 -11.18
C TYR A 161 3.47 19.43 -12.63
N LYS A 162 2.34 20.04 -13.06
CA LYS A 162 1.87 20.08 -14.44
C LYS A 162 1.43 18.74 -15.04
N PHE A 163 1.09 17.76 -14.21
CA PHE A 163 0.37 16.60 -14.70
C PHE A 163 -0.97 17.01 -15.30
N LYS A 164 -1.34 16.37 -16.39
CA LYS A 164 -2.56 16.65 -17.15
C LYS A 164 -3.52 15.47 -17.09
N GLN A 165 -4.78 15.72 -17.47
CA GLN A 165 -5.82 14.69 -17.56
C GLN A 165 -5.95 13.87 -16.28
N ILE A 166 -5.89 14.54 -15.11
CA ILE A 166 -6.01 13.85 -13.83
C ILE A 166 -7.39 13.21 -13.73
N ARG A 167 -7.43 11.90 -13.44
CA ARG A 167 -8.65 11.07 -13.33
C ARG A 167 -8.58 10.17 -12.12
N PHE A 168 -9.75 9.80 -11.61
CA PHE A 168 -9.88 8.80 -10.57
C PHE A 168 -9.78 7.39 -11.13
N ILE A 169 -9.12 6.54 -10.36
CA ILE A 169 -9.23 5.08 -10.42
C ILE A 169 -9.82 4.64 -9.08
N GLU A 170 -10.87 3.85 -9.13
CA GLU A 170 -11.52 3.27 -7.96
C GLU A 170 -11.41 1.75 -8.01
N TRP A 171 -10.75 1.17 -7.01
CA TRP A 171 -10.74 -0.26 -6.80
C TRP A 171 -11.80 -0.67 -5.79
N ILE A 172 -12.78 -1.44 -6.23
CA ILE A 172 -13.80 -2.05 -5.40
C ILE A 172 -13.38 -3.48 -5.09
N LYS A 173 -13.11 -3.76 -3.82
CA LYS A 173 -12.74 -5.08 -3.33
C LYS A 173 -13.96 -5.99 -3.36
N THR A 174 -13.91 -7.10 -4.09
CA THR A 174 -15.03 -8.04 -4.18
C THR A 174 -15.16 -8.94 -2.95
N ASN A 175 -14.11 -9.01 -2.12
CA ASN A 175 -14.05 -9.77 -0.87
C ASN A 175 -13.53 -8.91 0.30
N PRO A 176 -14.16 -7.74 0.60
CA PRO A 176 -13.70 -6.87 1.67
C PRO A 176 -13.77 -7.61 3.01
N GLN A 177 -12.79 -7.38 3.87
CA GLN A 177 -12.82 -7.92 5.22
C GLN A 177 -13.69 -7.04 6.11
N PRO A 178 -14.66 -7.59 6.82
CA PRO A 178 -15.42 -6.86 7.82
C PRO A 178 -14.52 -6.55 9.00
N LEU A 179 -14.30 -5.27 9.26
CA LEU A 179 -13.71 -4.81 10.49
C LEU A 179 -14.84 -4.57 11.49
N ASN A 180 -14.86 -5.37 12.56
CA ASN A 180 -15.74 -5.14 13.68
C ASN A 180 -17.25 -5.09 13.30
N SER A 181 -17.74 -6.13 12.65
CA SER A 181 -19.10 -6.20 12.07
C SER A 181 -20.24 -5.97 13.07
N GLY A 182 -19.98 -6.11 14.37
CA GLY A 182 -20.98 -5.78 15.42
C GLY A 182 -21.10 -4.28 15.72
N VAL A 183 -20.12 -3.47 15.32
CA VAL A 183 -20.09 -2.02 15.56
C VAL A 183 -20.13 -1.24 14.25
N ASN A 184 -19.37 -1.67 13.26
CA ASN A 184 -19.29 -1.05 11.94
C ASN A 184 -19.92 -1.97 10.89
N TYR A 185 -21.14 -1.70 10.50
CA TYR A 185 -21.89 -2.48 9.50
C TYR A 185 -21.46 -2.16 8.05
N LEU A 186 -20.74 -1.05 7.83
CA LEU A 186 -20.14 -0.73 6.53
C LEU A 186 -18.70 -1.23 6.49
N THR A 187 -18.40 -2.05 5.49
CA THR A 187 -17.03 -2.50 5.22
C THR A 187 -16.33 -1.51 4.31
N ASN A 188 -15.05 -1.25 4.57
CA ASN A 188 -14.22 -0.45 3.67
C ASN A 188 -13.81 -1.29 2.46
N CYS A 189 -14.64 -1.28 1.41
CA CYS A 189 -14.40 -2.04 0.20
C CYS A 189 -13.68 -1.23 -0.89
N ARG A 190 -13.35 0.04 -0.67
CA ARG A 190 -12.82 0.93 -1.71
C ARG A 190 -11.40 1.37 -1.41
N GLU A 191 -10.60 1.38 -2.45
CA GLU A 191 -9.34 2.13 -2.51
C GLU A 191 -9.34 2.97 -3.78
N ILE A 192 -8.67 4.11 -3.72
CA ILE A 192 -8.62 5.04 -4.83
C ILE A 192 -7.18 5.37 -5.23
N ALA A 193 -7.02 5.69 -6.51
CA ALA A 193 -5.80 6.25 -7.04
C ALA A 193 -6.11 7.45 -7.93
N LEU A 194 -5.12 8.31 -8.14
CA LEU A 194 -5.13 9.30 -9.20
C LEU A 194 -4.23 8.85 -10.34
N LEU A 195 -4.77 8.92 -11.54
CA LEU A 195 -4.02 8.84 -12.77
C LEU A 195 -3.71 10.25 -13.26
N GLY A 196 -2.50 10.48 -13.75
CA GLY A 196 -2.09 11.72 -14.42
C GLY A 196 -1.13 11.44 -15.57
N ILE A 197 -0.97 12.39 -16.47
CA ILE A 197 -0.16 12.24 -17.68
C ILE A 197 0.86 13.37 -17.75
N LYS A 198 2.12 13.04 -18.08
CA LYS A 198 3.12 14.05 -18.42
C LYS A 198 2.99 14.40 -19.89
N GLY A 199 2.67 15.66 -20.19
CA GLY A 199 2.59 16.16 -21.57
C GLY A 199 1.33 15.70 -22.30
N ALA A 200 1.48 14.97 -23.41
CA ALA A 200 0.40 14.57 -24.29
C ALA A 200 0.59 13.18 -24.90
N LYS A 201 -0.46 12.62 -25.46
CA LYS A 201 -0.46 11.33 -26.17
C LYS A 201 -0.02 10.14 -25.30
N PRO A 202 -0.73 9.85 -24.19
CA PRO A 202 -0.42 8.71 -23.34
C PRO A 202 -0.66 7.39 -24.08
N THR A 203 0.00 6.33 -23.62
CA THR A 203 -0.38 4.97 -23.98
C THR A 203 -1.70 4.63 -23.27
N PHE A 204 -2.71 4.24 -24.04
CA PHE A 204 -3.97 3.75 -23.52
C PHE A 204 -4.52 2.63 -24.42
N ASN A 205 -4.42 1.40 -23.96
CA ASN A 205 -4.76 0.19 -24.72
C ASN A 205 -6.19 -0.27 -24.42
N SER A 206 -7.14 0.68 -24.42
CA SER A 206 -8.57 0.39 -24.28
C SER A 206 -9.39 1.44 -25.07
N LYS A 207 -10.63 1.11 -25.40
CA LYS A 207 -11.54 2.08 -26.05
C LYS A 207 -12.24 2.97 -25.03
N TYR A 208 -12.74 2.37 -23.97
CA TYR A 208 -13.41 3.04 -22.85
C TYR A 208 -12.95 2.44 -21.54
N ASP A 209 -12.85 3.30 -20.54
CA ASP A 209 -12.62 2.92 -19.17
C ASP A 209 -13.30 3.95 -18.26
N ASN A 210 -14.14 3.49 -17.36
CA ASN A 210 -14.81 4.35 -16.38
C ASN A 210 -13.99 4.55 -15.11
N GLY A 211 -12.80 3.94 -15.03
CA GLY A 211 -11.91 4.02 -13.87
C GLY A 211 -12.35 3.18 -12.67
N ILE A 212 -13.36 2.32 -12.83
CA ILE A 212 -13.87 1.45 -11.75
C ILE A 212 -13.42 0.01 -12.01
N TYR A 213 -12.69 -0.56 -11.06
CA TYR A 213 -12.12 -1.89 -11.14
C TYR A 213 -12.61 -2.76 -9.99
N MET A 214 -13.12 -3.94 -10.28
CA MET A 214 -13.64 -4.88 -9.30
C MET A 214 -12.75 -6.11 -9.22
N PHE A 215 -11.88 -6.15 -8.21
CA PHE A 215 -10.94 -7.24 -7.99
C PHE A 215 -10.91 -7.64 -6.51
N PRO A 216 -10.63 -8.93 -6.20
CA PRO A 216 -10.46 -9.35 -4.83
C PRO A 216 -9.16 -8.80 -4.24
N LEU A 217 -9.13 -8.71 -2.90
CA LEU A 217 -7.90 -8.58 -2.15
C LEU A 217 -6.99 -9.78 -2.45
N GLN A 218 -5.69 -9.51 -2.52
CA GLN A 218 -4.71 -10.58 -2.58
C GLN A 218 -4.86 -11.48 -1.36
N GLY A 219 -5.05 -12.76 -1.59
CA GLY A 219 -5.17 -13.80 -0.57
C GLY A 219 -4.13 -14.90 -0.71
N GLY A 220 -4.17 -15.88 0.19
CA GLY A 220 -3.35 -17.08 0.11
C GLY A 220 -1.94 -16.94 0.70
N LYS A 221 -1.10 -17.98 0.46
CA LYS A 221 0.24 -18.10 1.04
C LYS A 221 1.24 -17.04 0.59
N ASN A 222 0.98 -16.41 -0.55
CA ASN A 222 1.84 -15.36 -1.14
C ASN A 222 1.53 -13.95 -0.62
N ARG A 223 0.58 -13.82 0.31
CA ARG A 223 0.32 -12.55 0.98
C ARG A 223 1.18 -12.46 2.23
N PHE A 224 2.22 -11.67 2.17
CA PHE A 224 3.11 -11.40 3.31
C PHE A 224 3.17 -9.93 3.73
N HIS A 225 2.60 -9.03 2.91
CA HIS A 225 2.49 -7.63 3.26
C HIS A 225 1.04 -7.28 3.67
N PRO A 226 0.83 -6.51 4.75
CA PRO A 226 -0.52 -6.25 5.28
C PRO A 226 -1.42 -5.49 4.30
N THR A 227 -0.86 -4.58 3.51
CA THR A 227 -1.58 -3.76 2.52
C THR A 227 -1.34 -4.20 1.07
N GLN A 228 -0.92 -5.45 0.86
CA GLN A 228 -0.61 -5.96 -0.48
C GLN A 228 -1.79 -5.80 -1.44
N LYS A 229 -1.53 -5.17 -2.59
CA LYS A 229 -2.52 -4.89 -3.63
C LYS A 229 -2.91 -6.13 -4.43
N SER A 230 -4.02 -6.07 -5.13
CA SER A 230 -4.47 -7.14 -6.03
C SER A 230 -3.57 -7.24 -7.26
N LEU A 231 -2.98 -8.43 -7.47
CA LEU A 231 -2.13 -8.69 -8.63
C LEU A 231 -2.89 -8.50 -9.95
N SER A 232 -4.11 -9.02 -10.03
CA SER A 232 -4.94 -8.90 -11.25
C SER A 232 -5.29 -7.45 -11.59
N LEU A 233 -5.53 -6.61 -10.56
CA LEU A 233 -5.73 -5.18 -10.78
C LEU A 233 -4.47 -4.52 -11.38
N PHE A 234 -3.30 -4.82 -10.81
CA PHE A 234 -2.05 -4.21 -11.26
C PHE A 234 -1.66 -4.67 -12.66
N GLU A 235 -1.88 -5.95 -12.99
CA GLU A 235 -1.69 -6.45 -14.36
C GLU A 235 -2.61 -5.74 -15.36
N GLU A 236 -3.87 -5.49 -15.00
CA GLU A 236 -4.79 -4.77 -15.86
C GLU A 236 -4.38 -3.32 -16.06
N LEU A 237 -4.04 -2.60 -14.99
CA LEU A 237 -3.56 -1.22 -15.07
C LEU A 237 -2.28 -1.10 -15.92
N ILE A 238 -1.32 -2.01 -15.72
CA ILE A 238 -0.08 -2.05 -16.49
C ILE A 238 -0.37 -2.30 -17.98
N LYS A 239 -1.21 -3.28 -18.32
CA LYS A 239 -1.57 -3.57 -19.71
C LYS A 239 -2.28 -2.39 -20.39
N LYS A 240 -3.12 -1.67 -19.66
CA LYS A 240 -3.86 -0.51 -20.22
C LYS A 240 -2.97 0.70 -20.45
N HIS A 241 -2.01 0.94 -19.56
CA HIS A 241 -1.24 2.20 -19.56
C HIS A 241 0.22 2.06 -19.97
N SER A 242 0.61 0.88 -20.47
CA SER A 242 1.94 0.63 -21.03
C SER A 242 1.90 -0.40 -22.15
N LYS A 243 2.96 -0.45 -22.95
CA LYS A 243 3.20 -1.47 -23.98
C LYS A 243 4.16 -2.53 -23.45
N GLU A 244 4.26 -3.66 -24.13
CA GLU A 244 5.32 -4.62 -23.87
C GLU A 244 6.69 -3.96 -24.00
N ASN A 245 7.62 -4.32 -23.13
CA ASN A 245 8.95 -3.72 -22.99
C ASN A 245 9.00 -2.26 -22.51
N ASP A 246 7.88 -1.60 -22.22
CA ASP A 246 7.89 -0.31 -21.53
C ASP A 246 8.42 -0.47 -20.09
N VAL A 247 9.05 0.59 -19.59
CA VAL A 247 9.61 0.64 -18.24
C VAL A 247 8.55 1.10 -17.25
N VAL A 248 8.23 0.24 -16.30
CA VAL A 248 7.35 0.54 -15.16
C VAL A 248 8.18 0.79 -13.91
N LEU A 249 7.85 1.83 -13.16
CA LEU A 249 8.54 2.22 -11.93
C LEU A 249 7.61 2.15 -10.72
N ASP A 250 8.12 1.57 -9.62
CA ASP A 250 7.50 1.61 -8.30
C ASP A 250 8.55 1.79 -7.20
N THR A 251 8.48 2.87 -6.43
CA THR A 251 9.43 3.17 -5.35
C THR A 251 8.90 2.84 -3.95
N PHE A 252 7.73 2.21 -3.86
CA PHE A 252 7.11 1.73 -2.62
C PHE A 252 6.60 0.30 -2.82
N LEU A 253 7.54 -0.61 -3.10
CA LEU A 253 7.22 -1.93 -3.66
C LEU A 253 6.45 -2.84 -2.70
N GLY A 254 6.65 -2.70 -1.37
CA GLY A 254 5.89 -3.38 -0.32
C GLY A 254 5.83 -4.90 -0.48
N GLY A 255 4.72 -5.42 -1.01
CA GLY A 255 4.53 -6.86 -1.26
C GLY A 255 5.02 -7.35 -2.63
N GLY A 256 5.67 -6.53 -3.45
CA GLY A 256 6.20 -6.92 -4.75
C GLY A 256 5.17 -7.02 -5.87
N THR A 257 3.94 -6.57 -5.66
CA THR A 257 2.83 -6.75 -6.60
C THR A 257 3.14 -6.16 -7.98
N THR A 258 3.68 -4.94 -8.02
CA THR A 258 4.01 -4.24 -9.28
C THR A 258 5.07 -5.00 -10.07
N ALA A 259 6.12 -5.48 -9.38
CA ALA A 259 7.19 -6.25 -10.01
C ALA A 259 6.68 -7.57 -10.60
N VAL A 260 5.87 -8.33 -9.84
CA VAL A 260 5.26 -9.57 -10.33
C VAL A 260 4.34 -9.30 -11.52
N ALA A 261 3.52 -8.24 -11.46
CA ALA A 261 2.64 -7.86 -12.56
C ALA A 261 3.42 -7.49 -13.82
N CYS A 262 4.55 -6.79 -13.70
CA CYS A 262 5.44 -6.48 -14.82
C CYS A 262 6.03 -7.75 -15.46
N LYS A 263 6.55 -8.68 -14.64
CA LYS A 263 7.05 -9.97 -15.12
C LYS A 263 5.97 -10.74 -15.91
N ASN A 264 4.76 -10.82 -15.35
CA ASN A 264 3.65 -11.55 -15.98
C ASN A 264 3.16 -10.91 -17.28
N THR A 265 3.39 -9.61 -17.45
CA THR A 265 2.86 -8.85 -18.61
C THR A 265 3.94 -8.44 -19.60
N GLY A 266 5.18 -8.88 -19.44
CA GLY A 266 6.29 -8.58 -20.36
C GLY A 266 6.71 -7.11 -20.35
N ARG A 267 6.64 -6.45 -19.18
CA ARG A 267 7.14 -5.08 -18.98
C ARG A 267 8.47 -5.12 -18.27
N LYS A 268 9.33 -4.17 -18.61
CA LYS A 268 10.55 -3.88 -17.85
C LYS A 268 10.16 -3.26 -16.53
N PHE A 269 10.94 -3.56 -15.49
CA PHE A 269 10.62 -3.08 -14.15
C PHE A 269 11.82 -2.41 -13.49
N LYS A 270 11.55 -1.31 -12.81
CA LYS A 270 12.47 -0.65 -11.88
C LYS A 270 11.75 -0.37 -10.58
N GLY A 271 12.32 -0.75 -9.45
CA GLY A 271 11.67 -0.48 -8.18
C GLY A 271 12.58 -0.62 -6.99
N CYS A 272 12.11 -0.15 -5.85
CA CYS A 272 12.83 -0.30 -4.58
C CYS A 272 11.89 -0.56 -3.42
N GLU A 273 12.46 -1.13 -2.38
CA GLU A 273 11.84 -1.36 -1.08
C GLU A 273 12.85 -0.99 0.01
N ILE A 274 12.45 -0.12 0.92
CA ILE A 274 13.32 0.35 2.00
C ILE A 274 13.49 -0.70 3.10
N SER A 275 12.44 -1.51 3.35
CA SER A 275 12.49 -2.58 4.34
C SER A 275 13.26 -3.78 3.82
N THR A 276 14.40 -4.07 4.44
CA THR A 276 15.20 -5.27 4.11
C THR A 276 14.39 -6.55 4.26
N GLU A 277 13.52 -6.64 5.26
CA GLU A 277 12.66 -7.80 5.48
C GLU A 277 11.71 -8.03 4.29
N TYR A 278 11.03 -6.97 3.82
CA TYR A 278 10.15 -7.09 2.66
C TYR A 278 10.93 -7.29 1.37
N PHE A 279 12.05 -6.61 1.19
CA PHE A 279 12.93 -6.82 0.06
C PHE A 279 13.34 -8.29 -0.08
N GLU A 280 13.81 -8.93 1.00
CA GLU A 280 14.19 -10.36 0.98
C GLU A 280 13.00 -11.27 0.62
N LYS A 281 11.79 -10.95 1.11
CA LYS A 281 10.58 -11.70 0.76
C LYS A 281 10.20 -11.52 -0.71
N ILE A 282 10.36 -10.31 -1.25
CA ILE A 282 10.14 -10.02 -2.67
C ILE A 282 11.12 -10.82 -3.53
N MET A 283 12.42 -10.82 -3.20
CA MET A 283 13.43 -11.55 -3.96
C MET A 283 13.13 -13.05 -4.05
N LYS A 284 12.52 -13.64 -3.03
CA LYS A 284 12.08 -15.05 -3.04
C LYS A 284 10.93 -15.34 -4.03
N LEU A 285 10.20 -14.33 -4.50
CA LEU A 285 9.17 -14.50 -5.54
C LEU A 285 9.78 -14.66 -6.93
N PHE A 286 11.05 -14.29 -7.10
CA PHE A 286 11.77 -14.30 -8.37
C PHE A 286 12.90 -15.35 -8.43
N ALA A 287 13.23 -15.97 -7.27
CA ALA A 287 14.15 -17.10 -7.18
C ALA A 287 13.42 -18.41 -7.57
#